data_31cdcc0583a3ad379677c32f6eef1861
#
_entry.id   31cdcc0583a3ad379677c32f6eef1861
#
_cell.length_a   1.000
_cell.length_b   1.000
_cell.length_c   1.000
_cell.angle_alpha   90.00
_cell.angle_beta   90.00
_cell.angle_gamma   90.00
#
_symmetry.space_group_name_H-M   'P 1'
#
loop_
_entity.id
_entity.type
_entity.pdbx_description
1 polymer ?
#
loop_
_entity_poly.entity_id
_entity_poly.type
_entity_poly.pdbx_seq_one_letter_code
_entity_poly.pdbx_strand_id
1 'polypeptide(L)'
;SMIVSTCNRLEVYSTTTNFHQGVSDVVDVLHGMSGVPIDVLRGCLYVRYADAAAEHLMLVAAGMDSMVTGEQQIIGQVRTAYQSAAKSGTVGPQLHGLVQTALRTGKRVHTETDIDNAGVSMVSFAFDEAISQLGVKDESQPLAGRRALVIGAGAMASLAATHLGKQGIDELIMTNRTRERAERLAQHAREAGVGATVVDFDERTVVLSHVDIVVSATGSQNFTISRDDIPANHPLMLVDLSLPRDIDDNVIRGTQARLVNIEKLRSLHQDEVESDGAALRIIADELQAYSSQQRIKDIAPAVTALRRHAADLIQTELIRLQ
;
A
#
# COMPACT_ATOMS: atom_id res chain seq x y z
N SER A 1 -10.96 -18.16 5.72
CA SER A 1 -10.66 -17.13 4.72
C SER A 1 -10.38 -15.80 5.38
N MET A 2 -9.62 -14.94 4.71
CA MET A 2 -9.31 -13.55 5.08
C MET A 2 -9.36 -12.70 3.83
N ILE A 3 -9.85 -11.47 3.93
CA ILE A 3 -9.94 -10.53 2.81
C ILE A 3 -9.09 -9.31 3.14
N VAL A 4 -8.13 -8.98 2.28
CA VAL A 4 -7.37 -7.75 2.31
C VAL A 4 -7.93 -6.82 1.25
N SER A 5 -8.54 -5.72 1.67
CA SER A 5 -9.14 -4.72 0.79
C SER A 5 -8.52 -3.35 1.10
N THR A 6 -7.95 -2.74 0.07
CA THR A 6 -7.32 -1.42 0.15
C THR A 6 -7.80 -0.55 -1.02
N CYS A 7 -7.23 0.63 -1.22
CA CYS A 7 -7.52 1.45 -2.41
C CYS A 7 -7.08 0.78 -3.72
N ASN A 8 -6.07 -0.13 -3.67
CA ASN A 8 -5.39 -0.65 -4.86
C ASN A 8 -5.50 -2.15 -5.03
N ARG A 9 -6.06 -2.89 -4.05
CA ARG A 9 -6.18 -4.34 -4.11
C ARG A 9 -7.38 -4.88 -3.38
N LEU A 10 -7.93 -5.95 -3.91
CA LEU A 10 -8.87 -6.83 -3.24
C LEU A 10 -8.32 -8.25 -3.35
N GLU A 11 -7.89 -8.81 -2.24
CA GLU A 11 -7.29 -10.14 -2.18
C GLU A 11 -8.04 -11.03 -1.20
N VAL A 12 -8.31 -12.26 -1.61
CA VAL A 12 -8.96 -13.27 -0.78
C VAL A 12 -7.97 -14.40 -0.52
N TYR A 13 -7.60 -14.58 0.73
CA TYR A 13 -6.75 -15.68 1.19
C TYR A 13 -7.61 -16.76 1.84
N SER A 14 -7.58 -17.95 1.30
CA SER A 14 -8.36 -19.07 1.80
C SER A 14 -7.59 -20.38 1.79
N THR A 15 -7.95 -21.30 2.67
CA THR A 15 -7.49 -22.69 2.64
C THR A 15 -8.59 -23.56 2.09
N THR A 16 -8.25 -24.39 1.13
CA THR A 16 -9.20 -25.33 0.50
C THR A 16 -8.53 -26.68 0.28
N THR A 17 -9.31 -27.76 0.29
CA THR A 17 -8.85 -29.10 -0.05
C THR A 17 -8.93 -29.38 -1.56
N ASN A 18 -9.71 -28.57 -2.29
CA ASN A 18 -9.87 -28.66 -3.74
C ASN A 18 -9.65 -27.28 -4.37
N PHE A 19 -8.56 -27.14 -5.12
CA PHE A 19 -8.16 -25.87 -5.72
C PHE A 19 -9.23 -25.29 -6.64
N HIS A 20 -9.71 -26.06 -7.61
CA HIS A 20 -10.68 -25.56 -8.60
C HIS A 20 -12.01 -25.15 -7.96
N GLN A 21 -12.49 -25.94 -7.00
CA GLN A 21 -13.71 -25.60 -6.28
C GLN A 21 -13.52 -24.32 -5.44
N GLY A 22 -12.41 -24.21 -4.73
CA GLY A 22 -12.13 -23.01 -3.92
C GLY A 22 -12.04 -21.73 -4.75
N VAL A 23 -11.47 -21.79 -5.96
CA VAL A 23 -11.44 -20.65 -6.88
C VAL A 23 -12.85 -20.32 -7.36
N SER A 24 -13.66 -21.35 -7.74
CA SER A 24 -15.04 -21.12 -8.19
C SER A 24 -15.87 -20.48 -7.08
N ASP A 25 -15.80 -21.00 -5.86
CA ASP A 25 -16.55 -20.47 -4.70
C ASP A 25 -16.24 -18.98 -4.45
N VAL A 26 -14.97 -18.58 -4.55
CA VAL A 26 -14.57 -17.18 -4.39
C VAL A 26 -15.12 -16.31 -5.53
N VAL A 27 -15.05 -16.79 -6.79
CA VAL A 27 -15.58 -16.05 -7.94
C VAL A 27 -17.10 -15.89 -7.83
N ASP A 28 -17.82 -16.92 -7.40
CA ASP A 28 -19.28 -16.89 -7.23
C ASP A 28 -19.68 -15.88 -6.13
N VAL A 29 -18.95 -15.84 -5.03
CA VAL A 29 -19.16 -14.83 -3.96
C VAL A 29 -18.90 -13.41 -4.47
N LEU A 30 -17.81 -13.20 -5.20
CA LEU A 30 -17.49 -11.89 -5.79
C LEU A 30 -18.54 -11.45 -6.81
N HIS A 31 -19.02 -12.37 -7.65
CA HIS A 31 -20.14 -12.13 -8.57
C HIS A 31 -21.41 -11.72 -7.81
N GLY A 32 -21.79 -12.50 -6.79
CA GLY A 32 -22.99 -12.22 -5.99
C GLY A 32 -22.95 -10.87 -5.26
N MET A 33 -21.76 -10.43 -4.82
CA MET A 33 -21.58 -9.15 -4.12
C MET A 33 -21.50 -7.95 -5.07
N SER A 34 -20.87 -8.10 -6.22
CA SER A 34 -20.57 -6.99 -7.14
C SER A 34 -21.57 -6.86 -8.30
N GLY A 35 -22.27 -7.93 -8.64
CA GLY A 35 -23.08 -8.01 -9.87
C GLY A 35 -22.26 -8.08 -11.16
N VAL A 36 -20.91 -8.09 -11.07
CA VAL A 36 -20.03 -8.17 -12.24
C VAL A 36 -20.12 -9.57 -12.85
N PRO A 37 -20.29 -9.73 -14.18
CA PRO A 37 -20.34 -11.03 -14.83
C PRO A 37 -19.10 -11.88 -14.55
N ILE A 38 -19.28 -13.18 -14.36
CA ILE A 38 -18.22 -14.15 -14.00
C ILE A 38 -17.07 -14.12 -15.01
N ASP A 39 -17.38 -14.01 -16.31
CA ASP A 39 -16.35 -13.99 -17.36
C ASP A 39 -15.48 -12.74 -17.28
N VAL A 40 -16.07 -11.60 -16.92
CA VAL A 40 -15.34 -10.35 -16.67
C VAL A 40 -14.46 -10.47 -15.43
N LEU A 41 -15.00 -11.02 -14.32
CA LEU A 41 -14.22 -11.28 -13.11
C LEU A 41 -13.02 -12.18 -13.39
N ARG A 42 -13.21 -13.29 -14.09
CA ARG A 42 -12.13 -14.21 -14.45
C ARG A 42 -11.04 -13.57 -15.29
N GLY A 43 -11.38 -12.60 -16.14
CA GLY A 43 -10.42 -11.84 -16.93
C GLY A 43 -9.60 -10.82 -16.10
N CYS A 44 -10.09 -10.43 -14.92
CA CYS A 44 -9.46 -9.46 -14.04
C CYS A 44 -8.75 -10.06 -12.83
N LEU A 45 -8.97 -11.36 -12.55
CA LEU A 45 -8.41 -12.04 -11.39
C LEU A 45 -7.13 -12.77 -11.76
N TYR A 46 -6.18 -12.75 -10.85
CA TYR A 46 -5.07 -13.70 -10.82
C TYR A 46 -5.20 -14.61 -9.60
N VAL A 47 -4.70 -15.84 -9.71
CA VAL A 47 -4.77 -16.83 -8.64
C VAL A 47 -3.36 -17.31 -8.32
N ARG A 48 -2.97 -17.25 -7.05
CA ARG A 48 -1.73 -17.82 -6.53
C ARG A 48 -2.05 -18.93 -5.56
N TYR A 49 -1.23 -19.98 -5.50
CA TYR A 49 -1.47 -21.13 -4.61
C TYR A 49 -0.15 -21.65 -4.00
N ALA A 50 -0.27 -22.37 -2.92
CA ALA A 50 0.84 -22.95 -2.16
C ALA A 50 1.92 -21.90 -1.81
N ASP A 51 3.17 -22.17 -2.09
CA ASP A 51 4.31 -21.29 -1.78
C ASP A 51 4.20 -19.93 -2.49
N ALA A 52 3.64 -19.88 -3.71
CA ALA A 52 3.43 -18.61 -4.41
C ALA A 52 2.38 -17.72 -3.73
N ALA A 53 1.37 -18.29 -3.08
CA ALA A 53 0.42 -17.51 -2.29
C ALA A 53 1.04 -17.02 -0.98
N ALA A 54 1.91 -17.83 -0.36
CA ALA A 54 2.63 -17.44 0.84
C ALA A 54 3.64 -16.32 0.55
N GLU A 55 4.44 -16.45 -0.50
CA GLU A 55 5.36 -15.43 -0.97
C GLU A 55 4.63 -14.10 -1.23
N HIS A 56 3.51 -14.17 -1.96
CA HIS A 56 2.73 -12.98 -2.28
C HIS A 56 2.24 -12.26 -1.02
N LEU A 57 1.70 -12.96 -0.02
CA LEU A 57 1.28 -12.33 1.22
C LEU A 57 2.47 -11.70 1.98
N MET A 58 3.66 -12.32 1.93
CA MET A 58 4.87 -11.75 2.53
C MET A 58 5.33 -10.49 1.79
N LEU A 59 5.30 -10.49 0.43
CA LEU A 59 5.58 -9.32 -0.39
C LEU A 59 4.59 -8.18 -0.09
N VAL A 60 3.30 -8.48 -0.01
CA VAL A 60 2.25 -7.52 0.34
C VAL A 60 2.48 -6.95 1.75
N ALA A 61 2.70 -7.79 2.75
CA ALA A 61 2.91 -7.35 4.13
C ALA A 61 4.20 -6.54 4.31
N ALA A 62 5.20 -6.76 3.45
CA ALA A 62 6.44 -6.00 3.41
C ALA A 62 6.33 -4.68 2.61
N GLY A 63 5.19 -4.41 1.96
CA GLY A 63 5.02 -3.24 1.11
C GLY A 63 5.75 -3.33 -0.24
N MET A 64 6.32 -4.50 -0.58
CA MET A 64 7.07 -4.72 -1.83
C MET A 64 6.16 -4.78 -3.07
N ASP A 65 4.90 -5.19 -2.87
CA ASP A 65 3.87 -5.22 -3.91
C ASP A 65 2.93 -4.00 -3.82
N SER A 66 3.31 -2.98 -3.06
CA SER A 66 2.58 -1.71 -2.96
C SER A 66 2.96 -0.78 -4.10
N MET A 67 2.09 0.17 -4.43
CA MET A 67 2.33 1.17 -5.48
C MET A 67 3.51 2.08 -5.13
N VAL A 68 3.70 2.33 -3.85
CA VAL A 68 4.92 2.93 -3.29
C VAL A 68 5.59 1.82 -2.50
N THR A 69 6.73 1.35 -2.99
CA THR A 69 7.51 0.31 -2.32
C THR A 69 7.84 0.76 -0.89
N GLY A 70 7.65 -0.12 0.10
CA GLY A 70 7.89 0.21 1.50
C GLY A 70 6.77 0.99 2.20
N GLU A 71 5.55 1.02 1.65
CA GLU A 71 4.42 1.66 2.32
C GLU A 71 4.08 0.95 3.63
N GLN A 72 4.36 1.60 4.78
CA GLN A 72 4.13 1.02 6.11
C GLN A 72 2.64 0.78 6.44
N GLN A 73 1.71 1.42 5.75
CA GLN A 73 0.28 1.26 6.03
C GLN A 73 -0.24 -0.14 5.71
N ILE A 74 0.33 -0.80 4.69
CA ILE A 74 -0.15 -2.11 4.24
C ILE A 74 -0.02 -3.20 5.32
N ILE A 75 1.05 -3.19 6.12
CA ILE A 75 1.21 -4.15 7.22
C ILE A 75 0.11 -3.98 8.28
N GLY A 76 -0.30 -2.72 8.53
CA GLY A 76 -1.44 -2.39 9.39
C GLY A 76 -2.76 -2.89 8.82
N GLN A 77 -2.98 -2.74 7.52
CA GLN A 77 -4.18 -3.21 6.82
C GLN A 77 -4.26 -4.73 6.81
N VAL A 78 -3.16 -5.45 6.54
CA VAL A 78 -3.10 -6.92 6.64
C VAL A 78 -3.40 -7.39 8.07
N ARG A 79 -2.85 -6.72 9.08
CA ARG A 79 -3.15 -7.02 10.49
C ARG A 79 -4.62 -6.83 10.82
N THR A 80 -5.23 -5.73 10.39
CA THR A 80 -6.65 -5.42 10.60
C THR A 80 -7.53 -6.45 9.91
N ALA A 81 -7.23 -6.82 8.66
CA ALA A 81 -7.93 -7.85 7.92
C ALA A 81 -7.89 -9.20 8.65
N TYR A 82 -6.71 -9.59 9.14
CA TYR A 82 -6.54 -10.80 9.94
C TYR A 82 -7.36 -10.77 11.24
N GLN A 83 -7.31 -9.67 12.00
CA GLN A 83 -8.06 -9.54 13.24
C GLN A 83 -9.56 -9.63 13.01
N SER A 84 -10.07 -9.01 11.95
CA SER A 84 -11.48 -9.10 11.55
C SER A 84 -11.89 -10.52 11.20
N ALA A 85 -11.10 -11.20 10.38
CA ALA A 85 -11.33 -12.58 9.98
C ALA A 85 -11.23 -13.56 11.18
N ALA A 86 -10.28 -13.36 12.08
CA ALA A 86 -10.14 -14.17 13.29
C ALA A 86 -11.34 -13.98 14.22
N LYS A 87 -11.82 -12.74 14.41
CA LYS A 87 -13.01 -12.43 15.20
C LYS A 87 -14.28 -13.07 14.61
N SER A 88 -14.35 -13.18 13.28
CA SER A 88 -15.44 -13.85 12.56
C SER A 88 -15.31 -15.39 12.52
N GLY A 89 -14.25 -15.96 13.12
CA GLY A 89 -14.02 -17.41 13.15
C GLY A 89 -13.67 -18.03 11.79
N THR A 90 -13.26 -17.23 10.80
CA THR A 90 -12.97 -17.71 9.44
C THR A 90 -11.49 -18.06 9.20
N VAL A 91 -10.63 -17.90 10.22
CA VAL A 91 -9.19 -18.18 10.14
C VAL A 91 -8.88 -19.54 10.76
N GLY A 92 -8.50 -20.52 9.93
CA GLY A 92 -7.99 -21.81 10.39
C GLY A 92 -6.48 -21.76 10.72
N PRO A 93 -5.94 -22.86 11.29
CA PRO A 93 -4.53 -22.92 11.75
C PRO A 93 -3.50 -22.63 10.64
N GLN A 94 -3.74 -23.08 9.41
CA GLN A 94 -2.84 -22.84 8.27
C GLN A 94 -2.78 -21.36 7.92
N LEU A 95 -3.95 -20.72 7.74
CA LEU A 95 -4.05 -19.30 7.42
C LEU A 95 -3.50 -18.44 8.56
N HIS A 96 -3.77 -18.83 9.83
CA HIS A 96 -3.17 -18.17 11.00
C HIS A 96 -1.64 -18.18 10.91
N GLY A 97 -1.05 -19.37 10.70
CA GLY A 97 0.42 -19.51 10.59
C GLY A 97 1.01 -18.67 9.46
N LEU A 98 0.37 -18.67 8.29
CA LEU A 98 0.78 -17.87 7.14
C LEU A 98 0.77 -16.37 7.46
N VAL A 99 -0.34 -15.86 7.99
CA VAL A 99 -0.48 -14.42 8.28
C VAL A 99 0.51 -13.97 9.36
N GLN A 100 0.71 -14.77 10.43
CA GLN A 100 1.70 -14.45 11.45
C GLN A 100 3.13 -14.39 10.86
N THR A 101 3.47 -15.33 9.97
CA THR A 101 4.75 -15.31 9.27
C THR A 101 4.86 -14.06 8.39
N ALA A 102 3.85 -13.75 7.57
CA ALA A 102 3.87 -12.58 6.70
C ALA A 102 4.01 -11.26 7.48
N LEU A 103 3.28 -11.11 8.60
CA LEU A 103 3.41 -9.92 9.47
C LEU A 103 4.80 -9.81 10.11
N ARG A 104 5.42 -10.95 10.49
CA ARG A 104 6.80 -10.98 11.00
C ARG A 104 7.78 -10.61 9.89
N THR A 105 7.62 -11.19 8.70
CA THR A 105 8.44 -10.90 7.52
C THR A 105 8.38 -9.42 7.17
N GLY A 106 7.18 -8.84 7.07
CA GLY A 106 7.01 -7.43 6.81
C GLY A 106 7.73 -6.56 7.85
N LYS A 107 7.57 -6.88 9.15
CA LYS A 107 8.29 -6.16 10.21
C LYS A 107 9.81 -6.29 10.06
N ARG A 108 10.34 -7.46 9.74
CA ARG A 108 11.78 -7.67 9.51
C ARG A 108 12.29 -6.83 8.36
N VAL A 109 11.58 -6.84 7.22
CA VAL A 109 11.93 -6.03 6.05
C VAL A 109 12.03 -4.55 6.42
N HIS A 110 11.03 -4.00 7.11
CA HIS A 110 11.02 -2.60 7.53
C HIS A 110 12.11 -2.26 8.58
N THR A 111 12.56 -3.22 9.39
CA THR A 111 13.58 -2.96 10.44
C THR A 111 14.99 -3.30 10.02
N GLU A 112 15.18 -4.21 9.06
CA GLU A 112 16.48 -4.72 8.64
C GLU A 112 16.92 -4.18 7.28
N THR A 113 16.07 -3.37 6.58
CA THR A 113 16.38 -2.75 5.28
C THR A 113 15.96 -1.29 5.26
N ASP A 114 16.45 -0.56 4.26
CA ASP A 114 16.10 0.84 4.02
C ASP A 114 14.81 1.04 3.19
N ILE A 115 13.95 0.02 3.11
CA ILE A 115 12.75 0.05 2.26
C ILE A 115 11.79 1.19 2.62
N ASP A 116 11.75 1.60 3.89
CA ASP A 116 10.93 2.73 4.36
C ASP A 116 11.30 4.05 3.68
N ASN A 117 12.54 4.17 3.22
CA ASN A 117 13.03 5.35 2.53
C ASN A 117 12.53 5.43 1.08
N ALA A 118 12.07 4.34 0.49
CA ALA A 118 11.59 4.34 -0.90
C ALA A 118 10.35 5.23 -1.09
N GLY A 119 9.39 5.18 -0.15
CA GLY A 119 8.21 6.06 -0.18
C GLY A 119 8.54 7.53 0.07
N VAL A 120 9.47 7.78 1.00
CA VAL A 120 9.99 9.14 1.26
C VAL A 120 10.76 9.64 0.04
N SER A 121 11.59 8.80 -0.58
CA SER A 121 12.34 9.12 -1.78
C SER A 121 11.42 9.50 -2.94
N MET A 122 10.33 8.76 -3.17
CA MET A 122 9.40 9.04 -4.25
C MET A 122 8.69 10.40 -4.08
N VAL A 123 8.28 10.74 -2.85
CA VAL A 123 7.73 12.08 -2.55
C VAL A 123 8.81 13.14 -2.75
N SER A 124 10.04 12.90 -2.26
CA SER A 124 11.17 13.83 -2.45
C SER A 124 11.45 14.04 -3.94
N PHE A 125 11.55 12.99 -4.75
CA PHE A 125 11.76 13.12 -6.20
C PHE A 125 10.64 13.90 -6.89
N ALA A 126 9.36 13.69 -6.50
CA ALA A 126 8.25 14.44 -7.06
C ALA A 126 8.36 15.94 -6.75
N PHE A 127 8.81 16.28 -5.54
CA PHE A 127 9.00 17.68 -5.16
C PHE A 127 10.28 18.28 -5.73
N ASP A 128 11.40 17.56 -5.80
CA ASP A 128 12.63 18.02 -6.43
C ASP A 128 12.39 18.36 -7.90
N GLU A 129 11.65 17.52 -8.62
CA GLU A 129 11.22 17.79 -9.99
C GLU A 129 10.29 19.02 -10.05
N ALA A 130 9.30 19.12 -9.16
CA ALA A 130 8.38 20.24 -9.11
C ALA A 130 9.11 21.56 -8.78
N ILE A 131 10.03 21.55 -7.81
CA ILE A 131 10.84 22.72 -7.41
C ILE A 131 11.77 23.14 -8.55
N SER A 132 12.42 22.18 -9.24
CA SER A 132 13.26 22.48 -10.40
C SER A 132 12.50 23.26 -11.49
N GLN A 133 11.24 22.87 -11.73
CA GLN A 133 10.37 23.54 -12.69
C GLN A 133 9.86 24.92 -12.23
N LEU A 134 9.88 25.20 -10.91
CA LEU A 134 9.46 26.51 -10.38
C LEU A 134 10.51 27.62 -10.56
N GLY A 135 11.75 27.28 -10.95
CA GLY A 135 12.82 28.24 -11.17
C GLY A 135 13.22 29.00 -9.90
N VAL A 136 13.39 28.27 -8.81
CA VAL A 136 13.66 28.82 -7.47
C VAL A 136 15.02 29.50 -7.39
N LYS A 137 15.11 30.62 -6.65
CA LYS A 137 16.32 31.42 -6.49
C LYS A 137 17.15 31.09 -5.24
N ASP A 138 16.51 30.56 -4.20
CA ASP A 138 17.14 30.21 -2.94
C ASP A 138 17.02 28.70 -2.70
N GLU A 139 18.16 28.01 -2.74
CA GLU A 139 18.22 26.55 -2.55
C GLU A 139 18.01 26.14 -1.08
N SER A 140 18.15 27.07 -0.11
CA SER A 140 18.00 26.75 1.31
C SER A 140 16.54 26.70 1.77
N GLN A 141 15.69 27.53 1.17
CA GLN A 141 14.23 27.57 1.41
C GLN A 141 13.48 27.81 0.08
N PRO A 142 13.43 26.80 -0.77
CA PRO A 142 12.92 26.97 -2.15
C PRO A 142 11.45 27.33 -2.23
N LEU A 143 10.68 27.10 -1.16
CA LEU A 143 9.24 27.38 -1.13
C LEU A 143 8.86 28.57 -0.24
N ALA A 144 9.84 29.35 0.25
CA ALA A 144 9.57 30.55 1.04
C ALA A 144 8.69 31.54 0.26
N GLY A 145 7.70 32.13 0.94
CA GLY A 145 6.71 33.04 0.36
C GLY A 145 5.62 32.35 -0.46
N ARG A 146 5.56 31.01 -0.50
CA ARG A 146 4.58 30.25 -1.28
C ARG A 146 3.52 29.61 -0.40
N ARG A 147 2.36 29.34 -0.99
CA ARG A 147 1.26 28.63 -0.38
C ARG A 147 0.96 27.35 -1.13
N ALA A 148 0.61 26.28 -0.41
CA ALA A 148 0.24 25.02 -1.02
C ALA A 148 -1.12 24.51 -0.54
N LEU A 149 -1.89 23.95 -1.47
CA LEU A 149 -3.10 23.18 -1.19
C LEU A 149 -2.74 21.68 -1.15
N VAL A 150 -3.08 21.00 -0.07
CA VAL A 150 -2.93 19.54 0.08
C VAL A 150 -4.32 18.92 0.09
N ILE A 151 -4.63 18.12 -0.94
CA ILE A 151 -5.90 17.41 -1.11
C ILE A 151 -5.68 15.95 -0.69
N GLY A 152 -6.35 15.56 0.40
CA GLY A 152 -6.19 14.26 1.04
C GLY A 152 -5.61 14.38 2.44
N ALA A 153 -5.74 13.31 3.23
CA ALA A 153 -5.23 13.24 4.60
C ALA A 153 -4.76 11.82 4.95
N GLY A 154 -4.23 11.11 3.95
CA GLY A 154 -3.56 9.82 4.10
C GLY A 154 -2.05 9.98 4.33
N ALA A 155 -1.30 8.86 4.28
CA ALA A 155 0.15 8.86 4.50
C ALA A 155 0.88 9.73 3.49
N MET A 156 0.55 9.63 2.20
CA MET A 156 1.19 10.44 1.14
C MET A 156 0.94 11.93 1.34
N ALA A 157 -0.29 12.33 1.72
CA ALA A 157 -0.58 13.72 2.07
C ALA A 157 0.21 14.19 3.29
N SER A 158 0.41 13.33 4.30
CA SER A 158 1.21 13.64 5.49
C SER A 158 2.69 13.77 5.15
N LEU A 159 3.24 12.87 4.34
CA LEU A 159 4.63 12.97 3.84
C LEU A 159 4.83 14.24 3.02
N ALA A 160 3.89 14.54 2.13
CA ALA A 160 3.92 15.76 1.33
C ALA A 160 3.89 17.03 2.20
N ALA A 161 2.99 17.12 3.16
CA ALA A 161 2.91 18.24 4.08
C ALA A 161 4.22 18.44 4.89
N THR A 162 4.80 17.32 5.36
CA THR A 162 6.11 17.34 6.05
C THR A 162 7.23 17.82 5.12
N HIS A 163 7.24 17.35 3.87
CA HIS A 163 8.26 17.75 2.91
C HIS A 163 8.14 19.24 2.56
N LEU A 164 6.93 19.71 2.26
CA LEU A 164 6.66 21.13 2.00
C LEU A 164 7.11 22.02 3.18
N GLY A 165 6.83 21.60 4.42
CA GLY A 165 7.29 22.29 5.62
C GLY A 165 8.81 22.39 5.71
N LYS A 166 9.54 21.29 5.41
CA LYS A 166 11.02 21.28 5.37
C LYS A 166 11.59 22.19 4.28
N GLN A 167 10.88 22.38 3.18
CA GLN A 167 11.26 23.24 2.06
C GLN A 167 10.90 24.71 2.28
N GLY A 168 10.34 25.07 3.46
CA GLY A 168 10.07 26.43 3.87
C GLY A 168 8.76 27.01 3.34
N ILE A 169 7.75 26.18 3.09
CA ILE A 169 6.42 26.68 2.68
C ILE A 169 5.80 27.59 3.76
N ASP A 170 5.21 28.71 3.38
CA ASP A 170 4.64 29.67 4.35
C ASP A 170 3.30 29.19 4.90
N GLU A 171 2.43 28.64 4.04
CA GLU A 171 1.12 28.21 4.44
C GLU A 171 0.70 26.92 3.72
N LEU A 172 0.13 25.99 4.47
CA LEU A 172 -0.54 24.81 3.99
C LEU A 172 -2.05 24.97 4.12
N ILE A 173 -2.78 24.87 3.01
CA ILE A 173 -4.23 24.78 3.01
C ILE A 173 -4.57 23.32 2.81
N MET A 174 -5.30 22.72 3.73
CA MET A 174 -5.59 21.28 3.70
C MET A 174 -7.06 21.03 3.46
N THR A 175 -7.37 20.03 2.67
CA THR A 175 -8.74 19.59 2.42
C THR A 175 -8.84 18.09 2.29
N ASN A 176 -9.93 17.53 2.76
CA ASN A 176 -10.25 16.11 2.62
C ASN A 176 -11.77 15.90 2.70
N ARG A 177 -12.30 14.86 2.04
CA ARG A 177 -13.75 14.51 2.14
C ARG A 177 -14.22 14.34 3.61
N THR A 178 -13.37 13.81 4.46
CA THR A 178 -13.59 13.75 5.91
C THR A 178 -12.81 14.89 6.54
N ARG A 179 -13.49 16.00 6.88
CA ARG A 179 -12.88 17.24 7.40
C ARG A 179 -12.01 17.00 8.64
N GLU A 180 -12.44 16.13 9.56
CA GLU A 180 -11.71 15.82 10.79
C GLU A 180 -10.32 15.19 10.52
N ARG A 181 -10.14 14.53 9.38
CA ARG A 181 -8.82 14.02 8.98
C ARG A 181 -7.90 15.15 8.50
N ALA A 182 -8.44 16.11 7.74
CA ALA A 182 -7.70 17.31 7.34
C ALA A 182 -7.32 18.18 8.55
N GLU A 183 -8.21 18.34 9.50
CA GLU A 183 -7.94 19.07 10.76
C GLU A 183 -6.79 18.44 11.57
N ARG A 184 -6.75 17.11 11.68
CA ARG A 184 -5.66 16.40 12.36
C ARG A 184 -4.32 16.61 11.63
N LEU A 185 -4.32 16.55 10.31
CA LEU A 185 -3.11 16.79 9.52
C LEU A 185 -2.64 18.24 9.67
N ALA A 186 -3.56 19.21 9.62
CA ALA A 186 -3.27 20.62 9.83
C ALA A 186 -2.73 20.89 11.24
N GLN A 187 -3.25 20.19 12.25
CA GLN A 187 -2.75 20.30 13.62
C GLN A 187 -1.29 19.83 13.72
N HIS A 188 -0.95 18.69 13.11
CA HIS A 188 0.45 18.21 13.08
C HIS A 188 1.39 19.18 12.37
N ALA A 189 0.93 19.82 11.28
CA ALA A 189 1.74 20.82 10.58
C ALA A 189 1.99 22.05 11.46
N ARG A 190 0.98 22.54 12.18
CA ARG A 190 1.10 23.68 13.14
C ARG A 190 2.05 23.35 14.29
N GLU A 191 1.97 22.12 14.82
CA GLU A 191 2.88 21.63 15.87
C GLU A 191 4.34 21.58 15.38
N ALA A 192 4.54 21.34 14.08
CA ALA A 192 5.85 21.40 13.42
C ALA A 192 6.29 22.82 13.02
N GLY A 193 5.50 23.86 13.36
CA GLY A 193 5.84 25.27 13.11
C GLY A 193 5.42 25.78 11.72
N VAL A 194 4.61 25.05 10.96
CA VAL A 194 4.12 25.45 9.63
C VAL A 194 2.70 26.04 9.75
N GLY A 195 2.45 27.19 9.15
CA GLY A 195 1.11 27.75 9.04
C GLY A 195 0.18 26.77 8.31
N ALA A 196 -0.97 26.41 8.91
CA ALA A 196 -1.90 25.49 8.29
C ALA A 196 -3.35 25.84 8.55
N THR A 197 -4.16 25.83 7.50
CA THR A 197 -5.61 26.07 7.52
C THR A 197 -6.35 24.91 6.88
N VAL A 198 -7.64 24.78 7.13
CA VAL A 198 -8.49 23.73 6.55
C VAL A 198 -9.68 24.36 5.84
N VAL A 199 -9.93 23.91 4.61
CA VAL A 199 -11.11 24.28 3.84
C VAL A 199 -11.99 23.07 3.55
N ASP A 200 -13.25 23.30 3.24
CA ASP A 200 -14.14 22.22 2.84
C ASP A 200 -13.73 21.64 1.47
N PHE A 201 -14.00 20.34 1.28
CA PHE A 201 -13.57 19.65 0.07
C PHE A 201 -14.15 20.27 -1.22
N ASP A 202 -15.33 20.82 -1.15
CA ASP A 202 -16.00 21.45 -2.29
C ASP A 202 -15.43 22.84 -2.63
N GLU A 203 -14.70 23.46 -1.69
CA GLU A 203 -14.04 24.76 -1.90
C GLU A 203 -12.65 24.61 -2.55
N ARG A 204 -12.12 23.38 -2.73
CA ARG A 204 -10.77 23.13 -3.24
C ARG A 204 -10.46 23.83 -4.56
N THR A 205 -11.43 23.90 -5.48
CA THR A 205 -11.24 24.53 -6.80
C THR A 205 -11.14 26.05 -6.71
N VAL A 206 -11.84 26.67 -5.77
CA VAL A 206 -11.74 28.11 -5.49
C VAL A 206 -10.35 28.47 -4.97
N VAL A 207 -9.76 27.59 -4.15
CA VAL A 207 -8.45 27.79 -3.55
C VAL A 207 -7.32 27.77 -4.60
N LEU A 208 -7.51 27.10 -5.76
CA LEU A 208 -6.48 26.98 -6.80
C LEU A 208 -5.96 28.34 -7.31
N SER A 209 -6.77 29.39 -7.27
CA SER A 209 -6.36 30.75 -7.67
C SER A 209 -5.53 31.49 -6.60
N HIS A 210 -5.36 30.91 -5.41
CA HIS A 210 -4.72 31.53 -4.25
C HIS A 210 -3.49 30.79 -3.76
N VAL A 211 -3.08 29.73 -4.44
CA VAL A 211 -1.93 28.88 -4.07
C VAL A 211 -0.96 28.73 -5.23
N ASP A 212 0.30 28.48 -4.94
CA ASP A 212 1.35 28.26 -5.93
C ASP A 212 1.53 26.79 -6.26
N ILE A 213 1.22 25.92 -5.31
CA ILE A 213 1.45 24.47 -5.38
C ILE A 213 0.15 23.75 -4.96
N VAL A 214 -0.17 22.69 -5.66
CA VAL A 214 -1.26 21.76 -5.28
C VAL A 214 -0.70 20.36 -5.22
N VAL A 215 -0.93 19.68 -4.10
CA VAL A 215 -0.61 18.27 -3.95
C VAL A 215 -1.89 17.48 -3.81
N SER A 216 -2.12 16.52 -4.69
CA SER A 216 -3.25 15.61 -4.57
C SER A 216 -2.77 14.21 -4.18
N ALA A 217 -3.39 13.66 -3.13
CA ALA A 217 -3.07 12.38 -2.54
C ALA A 217 -4.33 11.71 -1.95
N THR A 218 -5.42 11.62 -2.74
CA THR A 218 -6.71 11.09 -2.28
C THR A 218 -6.92 9.63 -2.65
N GLY A 219 -6.33 9.16 -3.75
CA GLY A 219 -6.59 7.84 -4.33
C GLY A 219 -8.04 7.67 -4.76
N SER A 220 -8.65 8.72 -5.28
CA SER A 220 -10.03 8.71 -5.79
C SER A 220 -10.12 7.93 -7.10
N GLN A 221 -11.26 7.31 -7.38
CA GLN A 221 -11.52 6.70 -8.69
C GLN A 221 -11.81 7.73 -9.79
N ASN A 222 -12.17 8.95 -9.42
CA ASN A 222 -12.43 10.05 -10.33
C ASN A 222 -11.42 11.17 -10.09
N PHE A 223 -11.13 11.95 -11.14
CA PHE A 223 -10.28 13.12 -11.00
C PHE A 223 -10.84 14.08 -9.94
N THR A 224 -9.98 14.53 -9.06
CA THR A 224 -10.29 15.58 -8.07
C THR A 224 -10.04 16.97 -8.62
N ILE A 225 -9.18 17.06 -9.64
CA ILE A 225 -8.89 18.29 -10.39
C ILE A 225 -8.93 17.96 -11.88
N SER A 226 -9.75 18.72 -12.61
CA SER A 226 -9.90 18.66 -14.06
C SER A 226 -9.40 19.93 -14.72
N ARG A 227 -9.35 19.94 -16.07
CA ARG A 227 -8.92 21.10 -16.84
C ARG A 227 -9.74 22.36 -16.54
N ASP A 228 -11.04 22.21 -16.31
CA ASP A 228 -11.96 23.33 -16.10
C ASP A 228 -11.79 23.99 -14.72
N ASP A 229 -11.15 23.29 -13.77
CA ASP A 229 -10.85 23.81 -12.44
C ASP A 229 -9.62 24.73 -12.43
N ILE A 230 -8.75 24.66 -13.47
CA ILE A 230 -7.48 25.38 -13.49
C ILE A 230 -7.68 26.84 -13.94
N PRO A 231 -7.23 27.82 -13.11
CA PRO A 231 -7.27 29.22 -13.49
C PRO A 231 -6.41 29.50 -14.74
N ALA A 232 -6.97 30.18 -15.74
CA ALA A 232 -6.35 30.35 -17.07
C ALA A 232 -5.01 31.09 -17.05
N ASN A 233 -4.85 32.07 -16.14
CA ASN A 233 -3.70 33.00 -16.12
C ASN A 233 -2.91 32.90 -14.77
N HIS A 234 -3.03 31.82 -14.05
CA HIS A 234 -2.33 31.62 -12.79
C HIS A 234 -1.30 30.49 -12.95
N PRO A 235 0.00 30.75 -12.75
CA PRO A 235 1.01 29.70 -12.75
C PRO A 235 0.77 28.80 -11.53
N LEU A 236 0.59 27.51 -11.78
CA LEU A 236 0.26 26.54 -10.75
C LEU A 236 1.10 25.28 -10.93
N MET A 237 1.80 24.86 -9.88
CA MET A 237 2.49 23.60 -9.85
C MET A 237 1.59 22.53 -9.24
N LEU A 238 1.28 21.50 -10.00
CA LEU A 238 0.45 20.36 -9.60
C LEU A 238 1.35 19.15 -9.35
N VAL A 239 1.22 18.53 -8.21
CA VAL A 239 1.92 17.30 -7.84
C VAL A 239 0.89 16.23 -7.51
N ASP A 240 0.76 15.24 -8.38
CA ASP A 240 -0.17 14.12 -8.20
C ASP A 240 0.58 12.91 -7.61
N LEU A 241 0.32 12.64 -6.35
CA LEU A 241 0.89 11.50 -5.60
C LEU A 241 -0.07 10.31 -5.51
N SER A 242 -1.16 10.34 -6.28
CA SER A 242 -2.21 9.33 -6.25
C SER A 242 -2.09 8.31 -7.36
N LEU A 243 -2.57 7.11 -7.05
CA LEU A 243 -2.82 6.05 -8.02
C LEU A 243 -4.12 5.32 -7.61
N PRO A 244 -5.12 5.29 -8.49
CA PRO A 244 -5.16 5.96 -9.79
C PRO A 244 -5.02 7.49 -9.64
N ARG A 245 -4.67 8.15 -10.74
CA ARG A 245 -4.40 9.60 -10.74
C ARG A 245 -5.60 10.43 -10.28
N ASP A 246 -5.33 11.41 -9.47
CA ASP A 246 -6.31 12.38 -8.98
C ASP A 246 -6.46 13.59 -9.92
N ILE A 247 -5.45 13.86 -10.77
CA ILE A 247 -5.37 15.05 -11.63
C ILE A 247 -5.38 14.61 -13.10
N ASP A 248 -6.27 15.20 -13.90
CA ASP A 248 -6.35 14.97 -15.35
C ASP A 248 -5.11 15.56 -16.06
N ASP A 249 -4.45 14.79 -16.91
CA ASP A 249 -3.29 15.24 -17.70
C ASP A 249 -3.62 16.46 -18.61
N ASN A 250 -4.90 16.67 -18.94
CA ASN A 250 -5.31 17.80 -19.76
C ASN A 250 -5.23 19.16 -19.04
N VAL A 251 -4.97 19.19 -17.72
CA VAL A 251 -4.83 20.43 -16.93
C VAL A 251 -3.75 21.37 -17.47
N ILE A 252 -2.71 20.83 -18.13
CA ILE A 252 -1.61 21.62 -18.71
C ILE A 252 -1.95 22.25 -20.06
N ARG A 253 -3.05 21.83 -20.73
CA ARG A 253 -3.38 22.31 -22.08
C ARG A 253 -3.99 23.70 -22.04
N GLY A 254 -3.29 24.68 -22.62
CA GLY A 254 -3.74 26.05 -22.69
C GLY A 254 -3.84 26.77 -21.33
N THR A 255 -3.06 26.32 -20.34
CA THR A 255 -2.91 26.93 -19.02
C THR A 255 -1.44 27.21 -18.73
N GLN A 256 -1.17 27.91 -17.63
CA GLN A 256 0.18 28.08 -17.09
C GLN A 256 0.52 27.01 -16.03
N ALA A 257 -0.32 25.99 -15.87
CA ALA A 257 -0.10 24.91 -14.92
C ALA A 257 0.99 23.94 -15.43
N ARG A 258 1.76 23.41 -14.50
CA ARG A 258 2.71 22.31 -14.71
C ARG A 258 2.26 21.13 -13.86
N LEU A 259 2.48 19.92 -14.33
CA LEU A 259 2.06 18.70 -13.65
C LEU A 259 3.22 17.72 -13.53
N VAL A 260 3.51 17.36 -12.29
CA VAL A 260 4.35 16.24 -11.94
C VAL A 260 3.46 15.15 -11.37
N ASN A 261 3.55 13.93 -11.86
CA ASN A 261 2.81 12.79 -11.32
C ASN A 261 3.73 11.62 -10.99
N ILE A 262 3.38 10.91 -9.93
CA ILE A 262 4.18 9.80 -9.39
C ILE A 262 4.26 8.61 -10.36
N GLU A 263 3.25 8.42 -11.21
CA GLU A 263 3.22 7.34 -12.20
C GLU A 263 4.33 7.50 -13.24
N LYS A 264 4.52 8.71 -13.76
CA LYS A 264 5.59 9.02 -14.73
C LYS A 264 6.97 8.94 -14.06
N LEU A 265 7.10 9.46 -12.83
CA LEU A 265 8.35 9.39 -12.09
C LEU A 265 8.78 7.96 -11.84
N ARG A 266 7.84 7.09 -11.43
CA ARG A 266 8.13 5.67 -11.21
C ARG A 266 8.63 4.97 -12.47
N SER A 267 8.07 5.28 -13.65
CA SER A 267 8.52 4.70 -14.91
C SER A 267 9.94 5.11 -15.32
N LEU A 268 10.41 6.28 -14.86
CA LEU A 268 11.75 6.79 -15.15
C LEU A 268 12.82 6.25 -14.17
N HIS A 269 12.44 5.84 -12.95
CA HIS A 269 13.35 5.42 -11.89
C HIS A 269 13.30 3.91 -11.59
N GLN A 270 12.75 3.09 -12.50
CA GLN A 270 12.68 1.63 -12.33
C GLN A 270 14.05 0.94 -12.18
N ASP A 271 15.14 1.59 -12.58
CA ASP A 271 16.49 1.02 -12.56
C ASP A 271 17.28 1.29 -11.25
N GLU A 272 16.77 2.09 -10.30
CA GLU A 272 17.51 2.47 -9.06
C GLU A 272 17.20 1.60 -7.82
N VAL A 273 16.58 0.43 -7.98
CA VAL A 273 16.06 -0.36 -6.85
C VAL A 273 17.10 -1.36 -6.31
N GLU A 274 18.24 -0.89 -5.81
CA GLU A 274 19.16 -1.73 -5.01
C GLU A 274 18.59 -2.11 -3.62
N SER A 275 17.68 -1.32 -3.06
CA SER A 275 17.04 -1.61 -1.76
C SER A 275 16.14 -2.86 -1.79
N ASP A 276 15.61 -3.24 -2.93
CA ASP A 276 14.75 -4.41 -3.09
C ASP A 276 15.50 -5.74 -2.90
N GLY A 277 16.78 -5.79 -3.21
CA GLY A 277 17.57 -7.01 -3.10
C GLY A 277 17.72 -7.56 -1.67
N ALA A 278 17.83 -6.68 -0.67
CA ALA A 278 17.89 -7.09 0.74
C ALA A 278 16.53 -7.56 1.25
N ALA A 279 15.46 -6.83 0.91
CA ALA A 279 14.10 -7.17 1.25
C ALA A 279 13.66 -8.51 0.63
N LEU A 280 13.96 -8.74 -0.63
CA LEU A 280 13.67 -10.00 -1.33
C LEU A 280 14.42 -11.18 -0.73
N ARG A 281 15.66 -11.00 -0.26
CA ARG A 281 16.40 -12.06 0.47
C ARG A 281 15.70 -12.45 1.77
N ILE A 282 15.28 -11.47 2.56
CA ILE A 282 14.53 -11.74 3.81
C ILE A 282 13.25 -12.51 3.52
N ILE A 283 12.50 -12.11 2.49
CA ILE A 283 11.27 -12.78 2.09
C ILE A 283 11.55 -14.22 1.64
N ALA A 284 12.59 -14.46 0.84
CA ALA A 284 12.97 -15.79 0.38
C ALA A 284 13.37 -16.71 1.55
N ASP A 285 14.13 -16.21 2.51
CA ASP A 285 14.54 -16.95 3.71
C ASP A 285 13.31 -17.34 4.58
N GLU A 286 12.40 -16.40 4.82
CA GLU A 286 11.17 -16.64 5.58
C GLU A 286 10.22 -17.60 4.84
N LEU A 287 10.12 -17.50 3.52
CA LEU A 287 9.34 -18.43 2.71
C LEU A 287 9.90 -19.85 2.80
N GLN A 288 11.22 -20.00 2.67
CA GLN A 288 11.88 -21.30 2.79
C GLN A 288 11.65 -21.92 4.18
N ALA A 289 11.76 -21.12 5.25
CA ALA A 289 11.50 -21.55 6.60
C ALA A 289 10.04 -21.97 6.80
N TYR A 290 9.09 -21.16 6.29
CA TYR A 290 7.66 -21.45 6.34
C TYR A 290 7.31 -22.74 5.60
N SER A 291 7.78 -22.91 4.35
CA SER A 291 7.51 -24.11 3.54
C SER A 291 8.09 -25.36 4.17
N SER A 292 9.29 -25.27 4.79
CA SER A 292 9.89 -26.37 5.52
C SER A 292 9.05 -26.78 6.74
N GLN A 293 8.55 -25.81 7.50
CA GLN A 293 7.65 -26.06 8.64
C GLN A 293 6.33 -26.71 8.23
N GLN A 294 5.74 -26.29 7.11
CA GLN A 294 4.50 -26.89 6.60
C GLN A 294 4.73 -28.36 6.21
N ARG A 295 5.81 -28.67 5.46
CA ARG A 295 6.16 -30.06 5.12
C ARG A 295 6.33 -30.95 6.35
N ILE A 296 6.98 -30.45 7.41
CA ILE A 296 7.12 -31.19 8.67
C ILE A 296 5.77 -31.46 9.29
N LYS A 297 4.86 -30.49 9.32
CA LYS A 297 3.50 -30.66 9.86
C LYS A 297 2.70 -31.70 9.07
N ASP A 298 2.82 -31.70 7.75
CA ASP A 298 2.10 -32.64 6.88
C ASP A 298 2.62 -34.07 7.05
N ILE A 299 3.90 -34.25 7.32
CA ILE A 299 4.52 -35.57 7.52
C ILE A 299 4.34 -36.08 8.96
N ALA A 300 4.20 -35.20 9.94
CA ALA A 300 4.14 -35.57 11.36
C ALA A 300 3.05 -36.62 11.69
N PRO A 301 1.82 -36.59 11.14
CA PRO A 301 0.83 -37.63 11.38
C PRO A 301 1.28 -39.02 10.89
N ALA A 302 1.89 -39.07 9.69
CA ALA A 302 2.39 -40.32 9.12
C ALA A 302 3.55 -40.89 9.94
N VAL A 303 4.49 -40.04 10.39
CA VAL A 303 5.58 -40.47 11.29
C VAL A 303 5.02 -40.98 12.63
N THR A 304 4.00 -40.33 13.18
CA THR A 304 3.35 -40.74 14.43
C THR A 304 2.64 -42.09 14.26
N ALA A 305 1.91 -42.27 13.15
CA ALA A 305 1.26 -43.55 12.84
C ALA A 305 2.28 -44.70 12.68
N LEU A 306 3.38 -44.43 11.95
CA LEU A 306 4.46 -45.41 11.77
C LEU A 306 5.12 -45.82 13.13
N ARG A 307 5.41 -44.83 13.98
CA ARG A 307 5.98 -45.10 15.33
C ARG A 307 5.02 -45.94 16.17
N ARG A 308 3.73 -45.65 16.16
CA ARG A 308 2.71 -46.42 16.85
C ARG A 308 2.67 -47.86 16.33
N HIS A 309 2.63 -48.04 15.02
CA HIS A 309 2.61 -49.37 14.41
C HIS A 309 3.88 -50.19 14.76
N ALA A 310 5.07 -49.57 14.73
CA ALA A 310 6.29 -50.18 15.12
C ALA A 310 6.28 -50.62 16.63
N ALA A 311 5.76 -49.78 17.50
CA ALA A 311 5.61 -50.09 18.92
C ALA A 311 4.63 -51.26 19.14
N ASP A 312 3.50 -51.28 18.42
CA ASP A 312 2.53 -52.38 18.52
C ASP A 312 3.11 -53.72 18.02
N LEU A 313 3.91 -53.69 16.94
CA LEU A 313 4.62 -54.89 16.46
C LEU A 313 5.64 -55.43 17.51
N ILE A 314 6.44 -54.54 18.07
CA ILE A 314 7.42 -54.90 19.13
C ILE A 314 6.68 -55.51 20.32
N GLN A 315 5.59 -54.90 20.78
CA GLN A 315 4.80 -55.41 21.90
C GLN A 315 4.21 -56.80 21.59
N THR A 316 3.72 -56.99 20.37
CA THR A 316 3.15 -58.26 19.92
C THR A 316 4.22 -59.38 19.91
N GLU A 317 5.42 -59.10 19.41
CA GLU A 317 6.52 -60.06 19.39
C GLU A 317 7.09 -60.35 20.80
N LEU A 318 7.14 -59.36 21.68
CA LEU A 318 7.50 -59.57 23.09
C LEU A 318 6.52 -60.50 23.81
N ILE A 319 5.24 -60.39 23.58
CA ILE A 319 4.21 -61.27 24.14
C ILE A 319 4.33 -62.70 23.58
N ARG A 320 4.74 -62.86 22.32
CA ARG A 320 4.96 -64.17 21.70
C ARG A 320 6.18 -64.93 22.26
N LEU A 321 7.16 -64.21 22.80
CA LEU A 321 8.39 -64.76 23.32
C LEU A 321 8.30 -65.10 24.82
N GLN A 322 7.22 -64.76 25.50
CA GLN A 322 6.88 -65.17 26.87
C GLN A 322 6.00 -66.45 26.84
#